data_17e01122f8d1720a17aade9cc996d16f
#
_entry.id   17e01122f8d1720a17aade9cc996d16f
#
_cell.length_a   1.000
_cell.length_b   1.000
_cell.length_c   1.000
_cell.angle_alpha   90.00
_cell.angle_beta   90.00
_cell.angle_gamma   90.00
#
_symmetry.space_group_name_H-M   'P 1'
#
loop_
_entity.id
_entity.type
_entity.pdbx_description
1 polymer ?
#
loop_
_entity_poly.entity_id
_entity_poly.type
_entity_poly.pdbx_seq_one_letter_code
_entity_poly.pdbx_strand_id
1 'polypeptide(L)'
;MKQGDFTEVAKHYINRPAYSAFLLEKLIKCINDTNKPLEDLRVVEVGAGTGKLTKMLAEIFKLNVTAVEPNDNMREEGIKFTQNCSNISWKKGSGEETGVESGVADWVIMASSFHWTDPTKSLPEFARVLHGGGGSVPGAGYFTAIWNPRHIAEGSLFDEIEKEIKHIVPELTRVSSGTQNVKKWEEILVSTGDFKDCFFMECDYTETWSKERYLGAWHSVNDIQAQAGASRWQEILEMISHKISKLESIEIPYKIRAWTAKKV
;
A
#
# COMPACT_ATOMS: atom_id res chain seq x y z
N MET A 1 -22.59 2.03 -1.59
CA MET A 1 -21.15 2.23 -1.31
C MET A 1 -20.59 3.10 -2.43
N LYS A 2 -19.80 4.13 -2.08
CA LYS A 2 -19.15 5.00 -3.07
C LYS A 2 -17.74 4.47 -3.35
N GLN A 3 -17.32 4.46 -4.61
CA GLN A 3 -15.96 4.06 -4.97
C GLN A 3 -14.91 4.98 -4.30
N GLY A 4 -13.91 4.39 -3.68
CA GLY A 4 -12.89 5.12 -2.89
C GLY A 4 -13.31 5.46 -1.46
N ASP A 5 -14.52 5.10 -1.02
CA ASP A 5 -14.92 5.19 0.38
C ASP A 5 -14.66 3.85 1.08
N PHE A 6 -13.69 3.82 1.96
CA PHE A 6 -13.23 2.63 2.68
C PHE A 6 -13.86 2.46 4.06
N THR A 7 -14.76 3.37 4.47
CA THR A 7 -15.35 3.40 5.82
C THR A 7 -16.02 2.08 6.21
N GLU A 8 -16.87 1.53 5.33
CA GLU A 8 -17.63 0.30 5.61
C GLU A 8 -16.77 -0.97 5.50
N VAL A 9 -15.68 -0.92 4.72
CA VAL A 9 -14.83 -2.09 4.47
C VAL A 9 -13.59 -2.15 5.36
N ALA A 10 -13.35 -1.15 6.21
CA ALA A 10 -12.15 -1.02 7.05
C ALA A 10 -11.87 -2.30 7.88
N LYS A 11 -12.89 -2.87 8.53
CA LYS A 11 -12.78 -4.10 9.34
C LYS A 11 -12.30 -5.34 8.55
N HIS A 12 -12.47 -5.34 7.23
CA HIS A 12 -12.05 -6.45 6.37
C HIS A 12 -10.63 -6.28 5.82
N TYR A 13 -10.05 -5.09 5.96
CA TYR A 13 -8.70 -4.79 5.47
C TYR A 13 -7.61 -5.59 6.17
N ILE A 14 -7.86 -6.11 7.37
CA ILE A 14 -6.95 -7.01 8.06
C ILE A 14 -6.62 -8.27 7.23
N ASN A 15 -7.53 -8.69 6.33
CA ASN A 15 -7.35 -9.83 5.45
C ASN A 15 -6.48 -9.53 4.21
N ARG A 16 -6.21 -8.24 3.91
CA ARG A 16 -5.37 -7.86 2.76
C ARG A 16 -3.96 -8.42 2.87
N PRO A 17 -3.24 -8.61 1.73
CA PRO A 17 -1.88 -9.11 1.74
C PRO A 17 -0.93 -8.18 2.51
N ALA A 18 0.14 -8.75 3.03
CA ALA A 18 1.29 -8.02 3.51
C ALA A 18 2.23 -7.61 2.35
N TYR A 19 3.41 -7.12 2.69
CA TYR A 19 4.46 -6.80 1.73
C TYR A 19 5.64 -7.76 1.91
N SER A 20 6.49 -7.91 0.88
CA SER A 20 7.68 -8.74 0.98
C SER A 20 8.69 -8.12 1.94
N ALA A 21 8.99 -8.82 3.04
CA ALA A 21 10.04 -8.40 3.97
C ALA A 21 11.42 -8.34 3.27
N PHE A 22 11.67 -9.23 2.31
CA PHE A 22 12.89 -9.21 1.51
C PHE A 22 13.03 -7.90 0.71
N LEU A 23 11.98 -7.47 0.01
CA LEU A 23 12.03 -6.22 -0.77
C LEU A 23 12.16 -5.00 0.15
N LEU A 24 11.43 -4.97 1.26
CA LEU A 24 11.53 -3.90 2.26
C LEU A 24 12.95 -3.79 2.84
N GLU A 25 13.59 -4.92 3.15
CA GLU A 25 14.99 -4.95 3.59
C GLU A 25 15.94 -4.30 2.56
N LYS A 26 15.74 -4.63 1.27
CA LYS A 26 16.56 -4.04 0.19
C LYS A 26 16.30 -2.54 0.04
N LEU A 27 15.05 -2.11 0.11
CA LEU A 27 14.70 -0.68 0.10
C LEU A 27 15.36 0.06 1.27
N ILE A 28 15.25 -0.46 2.50
CA ILE A 28 15.85 0.13 3.69
C ILE A 28 17.36 0.28 3.51
N LYS A 29 18.05 -0.72 2.97
CA LYS A 29 19.49 -0.64 2.68
C LYS A 29 19.83 0.43 1.65
N CYS A 30 18.98 0.63 0.63
CA CYS A 30 19.20 1.65 -0.39
C CYS A 30 18.94 3.07 0.10
N ILE A 31 17.92 3.26 0.96
CA ILE A 31 17.57 4.59 1.48
C ILE A 31 18.42 5.02 2.68
N ASN A 32 19.00 4.09 3.40
CA ASN A 32 19.87 4.35 4.55
C ASN A 32 21.33 4.53 4.09
N ASP A 33 21.57 5.48 3.22
CA ASP A 33 22.90 5.79 2.65
C ASP A 33 23.89 6.36 3.68
N THR A 34 23.40 6.78 4.84
CA THR A 34 24.21 7.27 5.97
C THR A 34 24.53 6.20 7.01
N ASN A 35 24.07 4.96 6.82
CA ASN A 35 24.24 3.85 7.76
C ASN A 35 23.77 4.15 9.20
N LYS A 36 22.67 4.89 9.35
CA LYS A 36 22.03 5.09 10.65
C LYS A 36 21.62 3.75 11.28
N PRO A 37 21.66 3.60 12.62
CA PRO A 37 20.93 2.53 13.30
C PRO A 37 19.46 2.51 12.86
N LEU A 38 18.88 1.33 12.66
CA LEU A 38 17.52 1.22 12.15
C LEU A 38 16.49 1.88 13.08
N GLU A 39 16.72 1.80 14.38
CA GLU A 39 15.91 2.45 15.41
C GLU A 39 15.96 3.98 15.38
N ASP A 40 16.94 4.58 14.68
CA ASP A 40 17.05 6.02 14.49
C ASP A 40 16.42 6.49 13.17
N LEU A 41 16.07 5.56 12.25
CA LEU A 41 15.39 5.90 11.02
C LEU A 41 13.94 6.31 11.29
N ARG A 42 13.58 7.50 10.82
CA ARG A 42 12.24 8.07 10.93
C ARG A 42 11.49 7.91 9.63
N VAL A 43 10.44 7.13 9.67
CA VAL A 43 9.59 6.83 8.51
C VAL A 43 8.22 7.49 8.66
N VAL A 44 7.74 8.11 7.61
CA VAL A 44 6.36 8.58 7.51
C VAL A 44 5.65 7.72 6.46
N GLU A 45 4.72 6.89 6.91
CA GLU A 45 3.84 6.15 6.01
C GLU A 45 2.56 6.95 5.79
N VAL A 46 2.30 7.32 4.53
CA VAL A 46 1.12 8.12 4.14
C VAL A 46 0.09 7.23 3.46
N GLY A 47 -1.17 7.35 3.87
CA GLY A 47 -2.22 6.42 3.49
C GLY A 47 -2.03 5.05 4.13
N ALA A 48 -1.70 5.05 5.44
CA ALA A 48 -1.33 3.85 6.20
C ALA A 48 -2.48 2.83 6.35
N GLY A 49 -3.72 3.26 6.08
CA GLY A 49 -4.89 2.41 6.15
C GLY A 49 -5.07 1.79 7.53
N THR A 50 -5.15 0.46 7.58
CA THR A 50 -5.24 -0.31 8.84
C THR A 50 -3.88 -0.71 9.41
N GLY A 51 -2.77 -0.07 8.98
CA GLY A 51 -1.45 -0.23 9.58
C GLY A 51 -0.69 -1.50 9.21
N LYS A 52 -1.01 -2.14 8.09
CA LYS A 52 -0.37 -3.41 7.72
C LYS A 52 1.12 -3.25 7.44
N LEU A 53 1.51 -2.28 6.60
CA LEU A 53 2.92 -1.97 6.37
C LEU A 53 3.53 -1.29 7.59
N THR A 54 2.81 -0.38 8.24
CA THR A 54 3.22 0.28 9.50
C THR A 54 3.78 -0.71 10.51
N LYS A 55 2.99 -1.77 10.77
CA LYS A 55 3.37 -2.83 11.72
C LYS A 55 4.62 -3.58 11.28
N MET A 56 4.73 -3.91 9.98
CA MET A 56 5.93 -4.59 9.45
C MET A 56 7.18 -3.74 9.64
N LEU A 57 7.12 -2.44 9.32
CA LEU A 57 8.25 -1.52 9.48
C LEU A 57 8.68 -1.41 10.95
N ALA A 58 7.72 -1.32 11.86
CA ALA A 58 7.98 -1.18 13.29
C ALA A 58 8.42 -2.48 13.98
N GLU A 59 7.77 -3.62 13.70
CA GLU A 59 8.05 -4.88 14.39
C GLU A 59 9.24 -5.65 13.80
N ILE A 60 9.33 -5.73 12.46
CA ILE A 60 10.38 -6.52 11.79
C ILE A 60 11.68 -5.73 11.73
N PHE A 61 11.59 -4.45 11.31
CA PHE A 61 12.75 -3.62 11.05
C PHE A 61 13.10 -2.64 12.18
N LYS A 62 12.25 -2.55 13.21
CA LYS A 62 12.45 -1.66 14.38
C LYS A 62 12.50 -0.17 14.05
N LEU A 63 11.91 0.24 12.93
CA LEU A 63 11.88 1.63 12.51
C LEU A 63 10.90 2.46 13.36
N ASN A 64 11.16 3.76 13.50
CA ASN A 64 10.22 4.70 14.10
C ASN A 64 9.24 5.18 13.02
N VAL A 65 7.96 4.84 13.15
CA VAL A 65 6.95 5.09 12.12
C VAL A 65 5.91 6.10 12.57
N THR A 66 5.75 7.16 11.79
CA THR A 66 4.57 8.03 11.87
C THR A 66 3.59 7.61 10.77
N ALA A 67 2.48 7.01 11.16
CA ALA A 67 1.43 6.56 10.25
C ALA A 67 0.40 7.69 10.06
N VAL A 68 0.18 8.08 8.80
CA VAL A 68 -0.76 9.14 8.41
C VAL A 68 -1.91 8.53 7.63
N GLU A 69 -3.15 8.74 8.10
CA GLU A 69 -4.35 8.17 7.44
C GLU A 69 -5.54 9.15 7.54
N PRO A 70 -6.14 9.55 6.40
CA PRO A 70 -7.27 10.49 6.40
C PRO A 70 -8.58 9.88 6.88
N ASN A 71 -8.85 8.59 6.61
CA ASN A 71 -10.10 7.94 6.98
C ASN A 71 -10.09 7.53 8.45
N ASP A 72 -11.03 8.06 9.24
CA ASP A 72 -11.09 7.84 10.68
C ASP A 72 -11.26 6.35 11.03
N ASN A 73 -12.12 5.61 10.33
CA ASN A 73 -12.37 4.19 10.60
C ASN A 73 -11.13 3.32 10.29
N MET A 74 -10.46 3.60 9.17
CA MET A 74 -9.20 2.91 8.82
C MET A 74 -8.13 3.19 9.87
N ARG A 75 -7.98 4.45 10.29
CA ARG A 75 -7.00 4.86 11.29
C ARG A 75 -7.27 4.23 12.65
N GLU A 76 -8.55 4.18 13.10
CA GLU A 76 -8.93 3.52 14.34
C GLU A 76 -8.58 2.02 14.34
N GLU A 77 -8.88 1.31 13.25
CA GLU A 77 -8.47 -0.09 13.11
C GLU A 77 -6.95 -0.24 13.08
N GLY A 78 -6.23 0.70 12.45
CA GLY A 78 -4.76 0.72 12.44
C GLY A 78 -4.17 0.91 13.84
N ILE A 79 -4.70 1.85 14.63
CA ILE A 79 -4.29 2.08 16.01
C ILE A 79 -4.49 0.81 16.85
N LYS A 80 -5.66 0.15 16.74
CA LYS A 80 -5.93 -1.12 17.43
C LYS A 80 -4.96 -2.21 17.02
N PHE A 81 -4.71 -2.33 15.70
CA PHE A 81 -3.84 -3.38 15.14
C PHE A 81 -2.38 -3.22 15.56
N THR A 82 -1.93 -1.98 15.80
CA THR A 82 -0.54 -1.65 16.15
C THR A 82 -0.34 -1.25 17.61
N GLN A 83 -1.35 -1.42 18.48
CA GLN A 83 -1.36 -0.94 19.87
C GLN A 83 -0.18 -1.44 20.74
N ASN A 84 0.44 -2.56 20.36
CA ASN A 84 1.58 -3.13 21.10
C ASN A 84 2.94 -2.63 20.58
N CYS A 85 2.98 -1.73 19.59
CA CYS A 85 4.19 -1.18 19.02
C CYS A 85 4.45 0.22 19.58
N SER A 86 5.43 0.38 20.45
CA SER A 86 5.75 1.66 21.09
C SER A 86 6.45 2.65 20.15
N ASN A 87 6.96 2.18 19.02
CA ASN A 87 7.66 2.95 17.99
C ASN A 87 6.75 3.41 16.83
N ILE A 88 5.43 3.42 17.06
CA ILE A 88 4.44 3.92 16.10
C ILE A 88 3.67 5.09 16.70
N SER A 89 3.52 6.15 15.90
CA SER A 89 2.58 7.24 16.17
C SER A 89 1.60 7.38 15.02
N TRP A 90 0.35 7.76 15.32
CA TRP A 90 -0.70 7.95 14.32
C TRP A 90 -1.12 9.41 14.20
N LYS A 91 -1.33 9.87 12.97
CA LYS A 91 -1.83 11.20 12.65
C LYS A 91 -2.99 11.13 11.64
N LYS A 92 -3.93 12.07 11.75
CA LYS A 92 -4.91 12.34 10.70
C LYS A 92 -4.26 13.26 9.68
N GLY A 93 -4.29 12.88 8.40
CA GLY A 93 -3.74 13.66 7.29
C GLY A 93 -3.91 12.93 5.98
N SER A 94 -3.62 13.61 4.87
CA SER A 94 -3.67 13.06 3.51
C SER A 94 -2.29 13.12 2.85
N GLY A 95 -2.21 12.69 1.57
CA GLY A 95 -0.99 12.84 0.78
C GLY A 95 -0.64 14.30 0.50
N GLU A 96 -1.64 15.15 0.38
CA GLU A 96 -1.50 16.58 0.08
C GLU A 96 -1.27 17.45 1.33
N GLU A 97 -1.66 16.92 2.51
CA GLU A 97 -1.53 17.61 3.80
C GLU A 97 -1.35 16.55 4.89
N THR A 98 -0.11 16.17 5.16
CA THR A 98 0.22 15.08 6.08
C THR A 98 0.04 15.45 7.56
N GLY A 99 0.08 16.75 7.89
CA GLY A 99 0.13 17.24 9.26
C GLY A 99 1.43 16.91 10.01
N VAL A 100 2.44 16.44 9.29
CA VAL A 100 3.78 16.14 9.84
C VAL A 100 4.67 17.39 9.73
N GLU A 101 5.58 17.57 10.69
CA GLU A 101 6.52 18.69 10.68
C GLU A 101 7.51 18.59 9.50
N SER A 102 8.08 19.74 9.12
CA SER A 102 9.06 19.80 8.03
C SER A 102 10.40 19.22 8.44
N GLY A 103 11.05 18.49 7.53
CA GLY A 103 12.42 18.04 7.69
C GLY A 103 12.64 17.04 8.84
N VAL A 104 11.66 16.18 9.13
CA VAL A 104 11.73 15.24 10.25
C VAL A 104 11.93 13.77 9.83
N ALA A 105 11.71 13.44 8.56
CA ALA A 105 11.73 12.07 8.09
C ALA A 105 12.95 11.77 7.19
N ASP A 106 13.46 10.56 7.32
CA ASP A 106 14.44 9.97 6.41
C ASP A 106 13.76 9.31 5.21
N TRP A 107 12.56 8.80 5.43
CA TRP A 107 11.80 8.05 4.42
C TRP A 107 10.30 8.38 4.49
N VAL A 108 9.72 8.76 3.37
CA VAL A 108 8.26 8.80 3.16
C VAL A 108 7.89 7.62 2.29
N ILE A 109 6.88 6.84 2.69
CA ILE A 109 6.41 5.69 1.92
C ILE A 109 4.89 5.70 1.80
N MET A 110 4.39 5.39 0.61
CA MET A 110 2.98 5.13 0.33
C MET A 110 2.79 3.72 -0.20
N ALA A 111 1.96 2.94 0.49
CA ALA A 111 1.71 1.55 0.15
C ALA A 111 0.31 1.36 -0.43
N SER A 112 0.22 1.07 -1.72
CA SER A 112 -1.03 0.91 -2.48
C SER A 112 -2.00 2.09 -2.37
N SER A 113 -1.47 3.31 -2.17
CA SER A 113 -2.27 4.50 -1.91
C SER A 113 -1.90 5.73 -2.76
N PHE A 114 -0.68 5.85 -3.29
CA PHE A 114 -0.22 7.03 -4.02
C PHE A 114 -1.06 7.37 -5.27
N HIS A 115 -1.69 6.40 -5.89
CA HIS A 115 -2.58 6.61 -7.05
C HIS A 115 -3.89 7.35 -6.70
N TRP A 116 -4.19 7.55 -5.43
CA TRP A 116 -5.33 8.33 -4.94
C TRP A 116 -5.01 9.81 -4.72
N THR A 117 -3.74 10.20 -4.75
CA THR A 117 -3.29 11.57 -4.51
C THR A 117 -3.16 12.37 -5.80
N ASP A 118 -3.10 13.69 -5.64
CA ASP A 118 -2.63 14.63 -6.67
C ASP A 118 -1.11 14.77 -6.55
N PRO A 119 -0.30 14.19 -7.45
CA PRO A 119 1.16 14.25 -7.38
C PRO A 119 1.72 15.68 -7.36
N THR A 120 1.02 16.64 -7.98
CA THR A 120 1.47 18.04 -8.01
C THR A 120 1.42 18.73 -6.65
N LYS A 121 0.68 18.15 -5.70
CA LYS A 121 0.55 18.63 -4.32
C LYS A 121 1.24 17.70 -3.33
N SER A 122 1.10 16.38 -3.51
CA SER A 122 1.64 15.40 -2.57
C SER A 122 3.16 15.30 -2.63
N LEU A 123 3.78 15.39 -3.81
CA LEU A 123 5.24 15.33 -3.91
C LEU A 123 5.93 16.51 -3.22
N PRO A 124 5.53 17.78 -3.42
CA PRO A 124 6.07 18.90 -2.62
C PRO A 124 5.85 18.74 -1.11
N GLU A 125 4.70 18.19 -0.68
CA GLU A 125 4.44 17.90 0.73
C GLU A 125 5.38 16.83 1.28
N PHE A 126 5.63 15.75 0.54
CA PHE A 126 6.59 14.72 0.94
C PHE A 126 8.02 15.27 1.00
N ALA A 127 8.40 16.10 0.03
CA ALA A 127 9.69 16.80 0.06
C ALA A 127 9.81 17.73 1.27
N ARG A 128 8.74 18.41 1.67
CA ARG A 128 8.72 19.25 2.88
C ARG A 128 8.97 18.42 4.15
N VAL A 129 8.34 17.23 4.25
CA VAL A 129 8.45 16.34 5.42
C VAL A 129 9.83 15.70 5.52
N LEU A 130 10.43 15.37 4.39
CA LEU A 130 11.74 14.74 4.32
C LEU A 130 12.87 15.69 4.71
N HIS A 131 13.94 15.16 5.33
CA HIS A 131 15.17 15.89 5.55
C HIS A 131 15.69 16.51 4.25
N GLY A 132 16.16 17.74 4.33
CA GLY A 132 16.73 18.46 3.18
C GLY A 132 18.15 18.05 2.88
N GLY A 133 18.51 17.93 1.59
CA GLY A 133 19.87 17.66 1.12
C GLY A 133 20.87 18.83 1.25
N GLY A 134 20.52 19.94 1.89
CA GLY A 134 21.34 21.16 1.94
C GLY A 134 21.74 21.65 3.33
N GLY A 135 21.46 20.90 4.40
CA GLY A 135 21.69 21.33 5.77
C GLY A 135 22.67 20.44 6.54
N SER A 136 22.80 20.71 7.84
CA SER A 136 23.70 20.00 8.77
C SER A 136 23.35 18.52 9.01
N VAL A 137 22.29 17.98 8.38
CA VAL A 137 21.90 16.57 8.46
C VAL A 137 22.43 15.85 7.22
N PRO A 138 23.34 14.87 7.38
CA PRO A 138 23.83 14.08 6.26
C PRO A 138 22.70 13.23 5.64
N GLY A 139 22.65 13.18 4.31
CA GLY A 139 21.71 12.37 3.55
C GLY A 139 20.40 13.12 3.22
N ALA A 140 20.00 13.06 1.97
CA ALA A 140 18.69 13.49 1.54
C ALA A 140 17.68 12.37 1.80
N GLY A 141 16.46 12.72 2.20
CA GLY A 141 15.40 11.75 2.40
C GLY A 141 14.89 11.13 1.08
N TYR A 142 14.15 10.05 1.20
CA TYR A 142 13.61 9.30 0.05
C TYR A 142 12.09 9.19 0.10
N PHE A 143 11.44 9.22 -1.06
CA PHE A 143 10.05 8.84 -1.21
C PHE A 143 9.93 7.51 -1.95
N THR A 144 9.07 6.62 -1.47
CA THR A 144 8.76 5.34 -2.13
C THR A 144 7.27 5.17 -2.31
N ALA A 145 6.86 4.88 -3.54
CA ALA A 145 5.53 4.38 -3.86
C ALA A 145 5.62 2.86 -4.11
N ILE A 146 4.93 2.05 -3.30
CA ILE A 146 4.97 0.59 -3.38
C ILE A 146 3.59 -0.01 -3.57
N TRP A 147 3.48 -1.03 -4.41
CA TRP A 147 2.26 -1.81 -4.65
C TRP A 147 2.53 -3.30 -4.58
N ASN A 148 1.48 -4.07 -4.26
CA ASN A 148 1.49 -5.54 -4.26
C ASN A 148 0.34 -6.10 -5.13
N PRO A 149 0.31 -5.86 -6.45
CA PRO A 149 -0.67 -6.45 -7.33
C PRO A 149 -0.57 -7.98 -7.31
N ARG A 150 -1.73 -8.66 -7.38
CA ARG A 150 -1.75 -10.10 -7.61
C ARG A 150 -1.11 -10.41 -8.97
N HIS A 151 -0.30 -11.45 -9.02
CA HIS A 151 0.18 -12.00 -10.27
C HIS A 151 -0.82 -13.01 -10.78
N ILE A 152 -1.62 -12.62 -11.79
CA ILE A 152 -2.68 -13.47 -12.36
C ILE A 152 -2.14 -14.09 -13.64
N ALA A 153 -1.69 -15.34 -13.55
CA ALA A 153 -1.27 -16.11 -14.72
C ALA A 153 -2.50 -16.60 -15.51
N GLU A 154 -2.40 -16.61 -16.83
CA GLU A 154 -3.44 -17.14 -17.72
C GLU A 154 -3.76 -18.60 -17.38
N GLY A 155 -5.05 -18.95 -17.31
CA GLY A 155 -5.53 -20.28 -16.94
C GLY A 155 -5.40 -20.64 -15.45
N SER A 156 -4.94 -19.71 -14.60
CA SER A 156 -4.93 -19.90 -13.15
C SER A 156 -6.33 -19.76 -12.54
N LEU A 157 -6.52 -20.30 -11.33
CA LEU A 157 -7.74 -20.07 -10.54
C LEU A 157 -8.14 -18.58 -10.47
N PHE A 158 -7.14 -17.71 -10.35
CA PHE A 158 -7.37 -16.26 -10.23
C PHE A 158 -7.82 -15.65 -11.55
N ASP A 159 -7.29 -16.13 -12.67
CA ASP A 159 -7.72 -15.72 -14.03
C ASP A 159 -9.17 -16.18 -14.30
N GLU A 160 -9.50 -17.41 -13.91
CA GLU A 160 -10.88 -17.90 -14.00
C GLU A 160 -11.84 -17.07 -13.15
N ILE A 161 -11.46 -16.71 -11.91
CA ILE A 161 -12.28 -15.86 -11.04
C ILE A 161 -12.47 -14.48 -11.67
N GLU A 162 -11.43 -13.83 -12.20
CA GLU A 162 -11.55 -12.51 -12.84
C GLU A 162 -12.44 -12.58 -14.12
N LYS A 163 -12.33 -13.63 -14.91
CA LYS A 163 -13.19 -13.86 -16.09
C LYS A 163 -14.68 -14.00 -15.70
N GLU A 164 -14.97 -14.80 -14.67
CA GLU A 164 -16.32 -14.97 -14.15
C GLU A 164 -16.89 -13.67 -13.58
N ILE A 165 -16.10 -12.92 -12.81
CA ILE A 165 -16.50 -11.59 -12.31
C ILE A 165 -16.85 -10.67 -13.50
N LYS A 166 -16.03 -10.68 -14.56
CA LYS A 166 -16.29 -9.89 -15.76
C LYS A 166 -17.55 -10.35 -16.51
N HIS A 167 -17.88 -11.65 -16.43
CA HIS A 167 -19.12 -12.18 -16.98
C HIS A 167 -20.35 -11.72 -16.19
N ILE A 168 -20.27 -11.75 -14.84
CA ILE A 168 -21.35 -11.28 -13.96
C ILE A 168 -21.55 -9.76 -14.06
N VAL A 169 -20.45 -8.99 -14.22
CA VAL A 169 -20.43 -7.53 -14.28
C VAL A 169 -19.68 -7.08 -15.55
N PRO A 170 -20.29 -7.16 -16.75
CA PRO A 170 -19.62 -6.85 -18.02
C PRO A 170 -19.10 -5.42 -18.11
N GLU A 171 -19.76 -4.48 -17.45
CA GLU A 171 -19.40 -3.05 -17.39
C GLU A 171 -18.28 -2.73 -16.39
N LEU A 172 -17.82 -3.71 -15.61
CA LEU A 172 -16.84 -3.50 -14.54
C LEU A 172 -15.55 -2.84 -15.06
N THR A 173 -15.20 -1.73 -14.42
CA THR A 173 -13.92 -1.03 -14.61
C THR A 173 -13.09 -1.14 -13.35
N ARG A 174 -11.95 -1.85 -13.42
CA ARG A 174 -11.04 -2.01 -12.28
C ARG A 174 -10.15 -0.78 -12.14
N VAL A 175 -10.19 -0.14 -10.96
CA VAL A 175 -9.36 1.04 -10.66
C VAL A 175 -8.01 0.62 -10.09
N SER A 176 -8.01 -0.40 -9.25
CA SER A 176 -6.83 -0.75 -8.45
C SER A 176 -5.84 -1.70 -9.13
N SER A 177 -6.26 -2.53 -10.10
CA SER A 177 -5.41 -3.56 -10.68
C SER A 177 -4.71 -3.16 -12.00
N GLY A 178 -5.20 -2.12 -12.68
CA GLY A 178 -4.68 -1.72 -13.99
C GLY A 178 -3.81 -0.45 -13.98
N THR A 179 -4.02 0.44 -13.01
CA THR A 179 -3.39 1.76 -13.01
C THR A 179 -1.89 1.72 -12.72
N GLN A 180 -1.40 0.72 -11.96
CA GLN A 180 0.03 0.59 -11.69
C GLN A 180 0.85 0.23 -12.92
N ASN A 181 0.25 -0.41 -13.93
CA ASN A 181 0.93 -0.83 -15.16
C ASN A 181 0.87 0.23 -16.26
N VAL A 182 0.00 1.24 -16.14
CA VAL A 182 -0.27 2.23 -17.19
C VAL A 182 0.43 3.56 -16.90
N LYS A 183 0.70 3.88 -15.64
CA LYS A 183 1.35 5.14 -15.26
C LYS A 183 2.87 4.98 -15.27
N LYS A 184 3.56 5.94 -15.85
CA LYS A 184 5.02 6.06 -15.80
C LYS A 184 5.42 6.68 -14.47
N TRP A 185 5.51 5.85 -13.43
CA TRP A 185 5.76 6.31 -12.08
C TRP A 185 7.11 7.03 -11.94
N GLU A 186 8.13 6.60 -12.69
CA GLU A 186 9.42 7.28 -12.72
C GLU A 186 9.28 8.75 -13.16
N GLU A 187 8.52 9.00 -14.22
CA GLU A 187 8.27 10.36 -14.73
C GLU A 187 7.44 11.17 -13.72
N ILE A 188 6.45 10.53 -13.08
CA ILE A 188 5.59 11.19 -12.09
C ILE A 188 6.38 11.58 -10.84
N LEU A 189 7.22 10.69 -10.31
CA LEU A 189 7.96 10.95 -9.07
C LEU A 189 8.93 12.13 -9.18
N VAL A 190 9.44 12.40 -10.38
CA VAL A 190 10.36 13.53 -10.61
C VAL A 190 9.69 14.76 -11.23
N SER A 191 8.38 14.70 -11.47
CA SER A 191 7.66 15.72 -12.27
C SER A 191 7.62 17.11 -11.65
N THR A 192 7.71 17.23 -10.33
CA THR A 192 7.68 18.51 -9.60
C THR A 192 9.07 19.12 -9.42
N GLY A 193 10.12 18.37 -9.71
CA GLY A 193 11.52 18.80 -9.49
C GLY A 193 12.00 18.65 -8.05
N ASP A 194 11.14 18.21 -7.12
CA ASP A 194 11.54 17.99 -5.72
C ASP A 194 12.32 16.69 -5.52
N PHE A 195 12.22 15.76 -6.47
CA PHE A 195 12.84 14.44 -6.43
C PHE A 195 13.66 14.15 -7.69
N LYS A 196 14.68 13.30 -7.54
CA LYS A 196 15.60 12.84 -8.59
C LYS A 196 16.02 11.39 -8.35
N ASP A 197 16.89 10.86 -9.20
CA ASP A 197 17.54 9.55 -9.04
C ASP A 197 16.52 8.44 -8.74
N CYS A 198 15.44 8.39 -9.53
CA CYS A 198 14.39 7.39 -9.36
C CYS A 198 14.92 6.01 -9.76
N PHE A 199 14.69 5.02 -8.88
CA PHE A 199 14.97 3.61 -9.17
C PHE A 199 13.75 2.73 -8.91
N PHE A 200 13.71 1.58 -9.56
CA PHE A 200 12.66 0.59 -9.49
C PHE A 200 13.15 -0.72 -8.90
N MET A 201 12.36 -1.32 -8.02
CA MET A 201 12.56 -2.67 -7.51
C MET A 201 11.29 -3.49 -7.66
N GLU A 202 11.47 -4.76 -8.04
CA GLU A 202 10.37 -5.72 -8.14
C GLU A 202 10.80 -7.06 -7.54
N CYS A 203 9.89 -7.75 -6.88
CA CYS A 203 10.09 -9.15 -6.50
C CYS A 203 8.79 -9.93 -6.54
N ASP A 204 8.91 -11.22 -6.77
CA ASP A 204 7.82 -12.16 -6.57
C ASP A 204 7.61 -12.40 -5.07
N TYR A 205 6.34 -12.57 -4.69
CA TYR A 205 5.94 -12.81 -3.32
C TYR A 205 4.69 -13.69 -3.29
N THR A 206 4.68 -14.71 -2.47
CA THR A 206 3.53 -15.61 -2.34
C THR A 206 3.09 -15.68 -0.88
N GLU A 207 1.79 -15.56 -0.63
CA GLU A 207 1.18 -15.84 0.67
C GLU A 207 0.26 -17.06 0.57
N THR A 208 0.32 -17.92 1.59
CA THR A 208 -0.62 -19.03 1.76
C THR A 208 -1.72 -18.61 2.72
N TRP A 209 -2.96 -18.64 2.27
CA TRP A 209 -4.14 -18.20 3.02
C TRP A 209 -5.13 -19.32 3.26
N SER A 210 -5.87 -19.23 4.38
CA SER A 210 -7.08 -20.01 4.55
C SER A 210 -8.20 -19.49 3.64
N LYS A 211 -9.21 -20.32 3.41
CA LYS A 211 -10.41 -19.93 2.63
C LYS A 211 -11.15 -18.74 3.25
N GLU A 212 -11.24 -18.72 4.58
CA GLU A 212 -11.90 -17.65 5.33
C GLU A 212 -11.18 -16.32 5.13
N ARG A 213 -9.83 -16.30 5.22
CA ARG A 213 -9.05 -15.10 4.95
C ARG A 213 -9.21 -14.63 3.51
N TYR A 214 -9.20 -15.57 2.56
CA TYR A 214 -9.35 -15.24 1.14
C TYR A 214 -10.71 -14.59 0.85
N LEU A 215 -11.81 -15.20 1.33
CA LEU A 215 -13.15 -14.62 1.22
C LEU A 215 -13.26 -13.28 1.98
N GLY A 216 -12.67 -13.20 3.18
CA GLY A 216 -12.59 -11.98 3.97
C GLY A 216 -11.89 -10.83 3.21
N ALA A 217 -10.84 -11.14 2.45
CA ALA A 217 -10.16 -10.14 1.63
C ALA A 217 -11.05 -9.59 0.50
N TRP A 218 -11.92 -10.42 -0.09
CA TRP A 218 -12.90 -9.96 -1.09
C TRP A 218 -13.86 -8.93 -0.51
N HIS A 219 -14.29 -9.07 0.74
CA HIS A 219 -15.13 -8.07 1.40
C HIS A 219 -14.47 -6.69 1.55
N SER A 220 -13.16 -6.59 1.35
CA SER A 220 -12.43 -5.31 1.31
C SER A 220 -12.30 -4.70 -0.09
N VAL A 221 -12.80 -5.38 -1.14
CA VAL A 221 -12.70 -4.92 -2.54
C VAL A 221 -13.86 -3.95 -2.84
N ASN A 222 -13.64 -2.66 -2.57
CA ASN A 222 -14.66 -1.62 -2.71
C ASN A 222 -15.09 -1.38 -4.17
N ASP A 223 -14.17 -1.40 -5.12
CA ASP A 223 -14.44 -1.05 -6.53
C ASP A 223 -15.43 -2.01 -7.22
N ILE A 224 -15.33 -3.32 -6.93
CA ILE A 224 -16.27 -4.31 -7.47
C ILE A 224 -17.63 -4.20 -6.77
N GLN A 225 -17.63 -4.12 -5.43
CA GLN A 225 -18.88 -4.02 -4.66
C GLN A 225 -19.71 -2.83 -5.09
N ALA A 226 -19.08 -1.67 -5.29
CA ALA A 226 -19.75 -0.44 -5.69
C ALA A 226 -20.41 -0.55 -7.09
N GLN A 227 -19.79 -1.29 -8.01
CA GLN A 227 -20.29 -1.43 -9.40
C GLN A 227 -21.24 -2.61 -9.58
N ALA A 228 -21.02 -3.71 -8.86
CA ALA A 228 -21.88 -4.90 -8.93
C ALA A 228 -23.28 -4.68 -8.32
N GLY A 229 -23.35 -3.90 -7.25
CA GLY A 229 -24.54 -3.83 -6.40
C GLY A 229 -24.74 -5.11 -5.57
N ALA A 230 -25.71 -5.11 -4.66
CA ALA A 230 -25.83 -6.16 -3.63
C ALA A 230 -26.05 -7.57 -4.21
N SER A 231 -26.93 -7.72 -5.20
CA SER A 231 -27.29 -9.04 -5.77
C SER A 231 -26.13 -9.68 -6.51
N ARG A 232 -25.52 -8.97 -7.47
CA ARG A 232 -24.36 -9.51 -8.23
C ARG A 232 -23.14 -9.69 -7.34
N TRP A 233 -22.99 -8.85 -6.31
CA TRP A 233 -21.92 -9.04 -5.33
C TRP A 233 -22.05 -10.34 -4.57
N GLN A 234 -23.28 -10.70 -4.12
CA GLN A 234 -23.54 -11.98 -3.46
C GLN A 234 -23.24 -13.16 -4.40
N GLU A 235 -23.66 -13.08 -5.66
CA GLU A 235 -23.37 -14.07 -6.71
C GLU A 235 -21.85 -14.27 -6.90
N ILE A 236 -21.07 -13.17 -6.93
CA ILE A 236 -19.61 -13.22 -7.03
C ILE A 236 -19.00 -13.95 -5.82
N LEU A 237 -19.45 -13.65 -4.60
CA LEU A 237 -18.93 -14.32 -3.40
C LEU A 237 -19.26 -15.83 -3.39
N GLU A 238 -20.46 -16.22 -3.80
CA GLU A 238 -20.86 -17.62 -3.90
C GLU A 238 -20.05 -18.36 -4.96
N MET A 239 -19.84 -17.77 -6.13
CA MET A 239 -18.98 -18.31 -7.19
C MET A 239 -17.56 -18.52 -6.69
N ILE A 240 -16.95 -17.52 -6.03
CA ILE A 240 -15.61 -17.63 -5.47
C ILE A 240 -15.53 -18.74 -4.42
N SER A 241 -16.49 -18.76 -3.48
CA SER A 241 -16.58 -19.79 -2.44
C SER A 241 -16.66 -21.20 -3.04
N HIS A 242 -17.46 -21.37 -4.09
CA HIS A 242 -17.55 -22.65 -4.80
C HIS A 242 -16.22 -23.07 -5.44
N LYS A 243 -15.56 -22.15 -6.16
CA LYS A 243 -14.27 -22.44 -6.82
C LYS A 243 -13.17 -22.87 -5.85
N ILE A 244 -13.13 -22.29 -4.64
CA ILE A 244 -12.12 -22.64 -3.63
C ILE A 244 -12.55 -23.75 -2.66
N SER A 245 -13.77 -24.28 -2.77
CA SER A 245 -14.37 -25.18 -1.78
C SER A 245 -13.53 -26.43 -1.49
N LYS A 246 -12.88 -26.99 -2.52
CA LYS A 246 -12.07 -28.22 -2.44
C LYS A 246 -10.61 -27.98 -2.07
N LEU A 247 -10.16 -26.73 -1.94
CA LEU A 247 -8.77 -26.42 -1.58
C LEU A 247 -8.61 -26.47 -0.07
N GLU A 248 -7.47 -26.91 0.42
CA GLU A 248 -7.10 -26.81 1.84
C GLU A 248 -6.60 -25.40 2.18
N SER A 249 -5.77 -24.85 1.31
CA SER A 249 -5.24 -23.49 1.38
C SER A 249 -5.12 -22.89 -0.02
N ILE A 250 -4.90 -21.58 -0.08
CA ILE A 250 -4.80 -20.84 -1.34
C ILE A 250 -3.45 -20.12 -1.35
N GLU A 251 -2.59 -20.53 -2.28
CA GLU A 251 -1.34 -19.83 -2.55
C GLU A 251 -1.60 -18.67 -3.51
N ILE A 252 -1.41 -17.45 -3.04
CA ILE A 252 -1.73 -16.24 -3.80
C ILE A 252 -0.41 -15.59 -4.21
N PRO A 253 -0.06 -15.63 -5.49
CA PRO A 253 1.13 -14.96 -5.99
C PRO A 253 0.90 -13.46 -6.15
N TYR A 254 1.86 -12.69 -5.72
CA TYR A 254 1.95 -11.24 -5.86
C TYR A 254 3.24 -10.86 -6.58
N LYS A 255 3.23 -9.71 -7.19
CA LYS A 255 4.42 -9.08 -7.74
C LYS A 255 4.58 -7.70 -7.07
N ILE A 256 5.43 -7.67 -6.05
CA ILE A 256 5.65 -6.42 -5.31
C ILE A 256 6.50 -5.49 -6.17
N ARG A 257 6.05 -4.25 -6.34
CA ARG A 257 6.69 -3.22 -7.17
C ARG A 257 6.88 -1.95 -6.37
N ALA A 258 8.08 -1.41 -6.36
CA ALA A 258 8.41 -0.18 -5.65
C ALA A 258 9.20 0.77 -6.55
N TRP A 259 8.78 2.02 -6.59
CA TRP A 259 9.47 3.14 -7.20
C TRP A 259 9.94 4.07 -6.10
N THR A 260 11.22 4.36 -6.09
CA THR A 260 11.84 5.17 -5.03
C THR A 260 12.63 6.30 -5.68
N ALA A 261 12.46 7.53 -5.18
CA ALA A 261 13.20 8.68 -5.63
C ALA A 261 13.81 9.45 -4.46
N LYS A 262 14.98 10.01 -4.67
CA LYS A 262 15.74 10.79 -3.68
C LYS A 262 15.31 12.25 -3.74
N LYS A 263 15.13 12.90 -2.59
CA LYS A 263 14.89 14.34 -2.50
C LYS A 263 16.10 15.11 -3.04
N VAL A 264 15.84 16.20 -3.78
CA VAL A 264 16.87 17.11 -4.33
C VAL A 264 17.57 17.90 -3.23
#